data_f9a79ab26977640c3d546441d511cfab
#
_entry.id   f9a79ab26977640c3d546441d511cfab
#
_cell.length_a   1.000
_cell.length_b   1.000
_cell.length_c   1.000
_cell.angle_alpha   90.00
_cell.angle_beta   90.00
_cell.angle_gamma   90.00
#
_symmetry.space_group_name_H-M   'P 1'
#
loop_
_entity.id
_entity.type
_entity.pdbx_description
1 polymer ?
#
loop_
_entity_poly.entity_id
_entity_poly.type
_entity_poly.pdbx_seq_one_letter_code
_entity_poly.pdbx_strand_id
1 'polypeptide(L)'
;MERIEPIEKYALKSSSDSRSKSDNFTKIGIVGCGILGQEIAKMVSSYGVDVVFLEVSKNKITDAIKGISRDLKSMIKRWGMTESDKRAILSRIRGTLDYHDLTGCEVVIESVKSRTREDSVDMRKRIFREIEKVVEPNTIIATNSTTLVITELSAELKYPERCVSLHFISPAGEVPLVEVARSLHTSDEAYKRVCRFTRLLGKRIVPVVESPGIISTRLIAPMINEACAILMEGVAEMYDIDDTMKIGYGFPLGPFEMADKIGLDMVVRWLDNLYREFGDIKYKASPMLKKRVRANLLGREAGLGFYRYDEEGKKIMPERHETC
;
A
#
# COMPACT_ATOMS: atom_id res chain seq x y z
N MET A 1 -16.08 17.81 26.57
CA MET A 1 -14.66 17.91 26.99
C MET A 1 -13.83 17.25 25.95
N GLU A 2 -13.31 18.03 25.00
CA GLU A 2 -12.36 17.54 23.99
C GLU A 2 -11.05 17.15 24.69
N ARG A 3 -10.61 15.91 24.47
CA ARG A 3 -9.29 15.46 24.94
C ARG A 3 -8.24 16.10 24.04
N ILE A 4 -7.49 17.05 24.58
CA ILE A 4 -6.28 17.59 23.94
C ILE A 4 -5.26 16.45 23.93
N GLU A 5 -4.91 15.95 22.72
CA GLU A 5 -3.84 14.96 22.56
C GLU A 5 -2.48 15.62 22.88
N PRO A 6 -1.58 14.92 23.61
CA PRO A 6 -0.28 15.50 23.97
C PRO A 6 0.59 15.73 22.73
N ILE A 7 1.20 16.92 22.63
CA ILE A 7 2.11 17.37 21.57
C ILE A 7 3.33 16.43 21.39
N GLU A 8 3.66 15.65 22.40
CA GLU A 8 4.78 14.69 22.40
C GLU A 8 4.69 13.62 21.31
N LYS A 9 3.50 13.37 20.73
CA LYS A 9 3.28 12.40 19.67
C LYS A 9 3.85 12.83 18.32
N TYR A 10 4.17 14.12 18.18
CA TYR A 10 4.66 14.74 16.93
C TYR A 10 6.07 15.32 17.04
N ALA A 11 6.70 15.22 18.21
CA ALA A 11 8.08 15.66 18.37
C ALA A 11 9.03 14.72 17.61
N LEU A 12 9.81 15.27 16.70
CA LEU A 12 10.96 14.60 16.07
C LEU A 12 11.86 14.13 17.21
N LYS A 13 11.84 12.84 17.54
CA LYS A 13 12.74 12.26 18.53
C LYS A 13 14.17 12.40 18.02
N SER A 14 14.92 13.34 18.56
CA SER A 14 16.38 13.32 18.49
C SER A 14 16.86 12.13 19.30
N SER A 15 17.06 10.99 18.64
CA SER A 15 17.60 9.79 19.29
C SER A 15 19.11 9.91 19.38
N SER A 16 19.60 10.40 20.51
CA SER A 16 20.98 10.19 20.96
C SER A 16 21.09 8.84 21.65
N ASP A 17 20.84 7.76 20.92
CA ASP A 17 21.24 6.42 21.36
C ASP A 17 22.33 5.91 20.43
N SER A 18 23.39 5.34 21.01
CA SER A 18 24.56 4.75 20.36
C SER A 18 24.17 3.65 19.38
N ARG A 19 23.77 4.03 18.15
CA ARG A 19 23.48 3.11 17.05
C ARG A 19 24.80 2.60 16.49
N SER A 20 24.99 1.29 16.45
CA SER A 20 26.09 0.67 15.70
C SER A 20 26.00 1.14 14.23
N LYS A 21 27.14 1.47 13.62
CA LYS A 21 27.23 1.93 12.21
C LYS A 21 26.59 0.98 11.17
N SER A 22 26.24 -0.25 11.57
CA SER A 22 25.65 -1.27 10.68
C SER A 22 24.13 -1.17 10.51
N ASP A 23 23.44 -0.30 11.25
CA ASP A 23 21.95 -0.26 11.30
C ASP A 23 21.34 1.02 10.67
N ASN A 24 22.11 1.88 10.02
CA ASN A 24 21.59 3.08 9.39
C ASN A 24 21.10 2.79 7.98
N PHE A 25 19.79 2.87 7.77
CA PHE A 25 19.21 2.95 6.43
C PHE A 25 19.31 4.41 5.96
N THR A 26 20.08 4.63 4.90
CA THR A 26 20.37 5.96 4.37
C THR A 26 19.68 6.22 3.04
N LYS A 27 19.50 5.16 2.21
CA LYS A 27 18.93 5.27 0.86
C LYS A 27 18.04 4.08 0.55
N ILE A 28 16.80 4.35 0.13
CA ILE A 28 15.81 3.35 -0.22
C ILE A 28 15.35 3.55 -1.67
N GLY A 29 15.17 2.43 -2.38
CA GLY A 29 14.61 2.40 -3.72
C GLY A 29 13.12 2.07 -3.71
N ILE A 30 12.36 2.66 -4.62
CA ILE A 30 10.95 2.29 -4.87
C ILE A 30 10.78 2.11 -6.37
N VAL A 31 10.27 0.95 -6.80
CA VAL A 31 9.94 0.71 -8.20
C VAL A 31 8.43 0.78 -8.38
N GLY A 32 7.96 1.81 -9.11
CA GLY A 32 6.56 2.17 -9.23
C GLY A 32 6.11 3.16 -8.14
N CYS A 33 5.93 4.43 -8.52
CA CYS A 33 5.53 5.51 -7.61
C CYS A 33 4.09 5.97 -7.88
N GLY A 34 3.15 4.99 -7.94
CA GLY A 34 1.71 5.24 -7.89
C GLY A 34 1.29 5.75 -6.50
N ILE A 35 0.01 5.69 -6.16
CA ILE A 35 -0.51 6.21 -4.88
C ILE A 35 0.28 5.66 -3.70
N LEU A 36 0.35 4.33 -3.58
CA LEU A 36 1.03 3.68 -2.45
C LEU A 36 2.55 3.93 -2.47
N GLY A 37 3.19 3.92 -3.65
CA GLY A 37 4.61 4.27 -3.77
C GLY A 37 4.90 5.70 -3.31
N GLN A 38 4.01 6.66 -3.61
CA GLN A 38 4.08 8.04 -3.11
C GLN A 38 3.93 8.11 -1.59
N GLU A 39 2.99 7.36 -1.01
CA GLU A 39 2.79 7.26 0.44
C GLU A 39 4.04 6.69 1.13
N ILE A 40 4.63 5.62 0.58
CA ILE A 40 5.87 5.01 1.09
C ILE A 40 7.04 6.00 0.96
N ALA A 41 7.22 6.64 -0.20
CA ALA A 41 8.29 7.62 -0.41
C ALA A 41 8.22 8.78 0.58
N LYS A 42 7.03 9.35 0.74
CA LYS A 42 6.76 10.42 1.71
C LYS A 42 7.07 9.98 3.13
N MET A 43 6.57 8.81 3.53
CA MET A 43 6.80 8.24 4.85
C MET A 43 8.29 7.99 5.11
N VAL A 44 8.99 7.28 4.25
CA VAL A 44 10.41 6.97 4.40
C VAL A 44 11.24 8.24 4.51
N SER A 45 11.00 9.21 3.63
CA SER A 45 11.70 10.49 3.63
C SER A 45 11.43 11.32 4.89
N SER A 46 10.24 11.20 5.51
CA SER A 46 9.94 11.90 6.78
C SER A 46 10.79 11.40 7.96
N TYR A 47 11.34 10.19 7.85
CA TYR A 47 12.31 9.64 8.82
C TYR A 47 13.76 9.97 8.49
N GLY A 48 14.00 10.90 7.55
CA GLY A 48 15.34 11.38 7.22
C GLY A 48 16.12 10.50 6.24
N VAL A 49 15.47 9.54 5.59
CA VAL A 49 16.06 8.60 4.65
C VAL A 49 15.88 9.10 3.23
N ASP A 50 16.92 9.01 2.39
CA ASP A 50 16.86 9.36 0.98
C ASP A 50 16.05 8.31 0.19
N VAL A 51 15.23 8.78 -0.74
CA VAL A 51 14.38 7.94 -1.57
C VAL A 51 14.67 8.17 -3.04
N VAL A 52 15.00 7.11 -3.75
CA VAL A 52 15.03 7.09 -5.22
C VAL A 52 13.85 6.26 -5.70
N PHE A 53 12.95 6.83 -6.49
CA PHE A 53 11.89 6.06 -7.10
C PHE A 53 12.03 5.97 -8.60
N LEU A 54 11.79 4.79 -9.14
CA LEU A 54 11.86 4.50 -10.57
C LEU A 54 10.46 4.47 -11.17
N GLU A 55 10.30 5.16 -12.31
CA GLU A 55 9.07 5.21 -13.09
C GLU A 55 9.32 5.00 -14.57
N VAL A 56 8.26 4.70 -15.33
CA VAL A 56 8.33 4.37 -16.75
C VAL A 56 8.44 5.59 -17.67
N SER A 57 8.19 6.79 -17.17
CA SER A 57 8.27 8.03 -17.96
C SER A 57 8.48 9.27 -17.10
N LYS A 58 9.04 10.34 -17.72
CA LYS A 58 9.21 11.65 -17.08
C LYS A 58 7.88 12.25 -16.58
N ASN A 59 6.78 12.02 -17.31
CA ASN A 59 5.47 12.48 -16.90
C ASN A 59 5.04 11.81 -15.59
N LYS A 60 5.23 10.50 -15.46
CA LYS A 60 4.93 9.75 -14.22
C LYS A 60 5.79 10.23 -13.05
N ILE A 61 7.05 10.56 -13.27
CA ILE A 61 7.91 11.17 -12.24
C ILE A 61 7.32 12.50 -11.78
N THR A 62 6.97 13.36 -12.74
CA THR A 62 6.38 14.68 -12.45
C THR A 62 5.06 14.56 -11.68
N ASP A 63 4.20 13.62 -12.09
CA ASP A 63 2.91 13.37 -11.43
C ASP A 63 3.11 12.87 -10.00
N ALA A 64 4.07 11.96 -9.78
CA ALA A 64 4.40 11.44 -8.46
C ALA A 64 4.88 12.56 -7.51
N ILE A 65 5.82 13.41 -7.95
CA ILE A 65 6.31 14.54 -7.15
C ILE A 65 5.19 15.54 -6.85
N LYS A 66 4.33 15.85 -7.84
CA LYS A 66 3.15 16.70 -7.62
C LYS A 66 2.19 16.09 -6.60
N GLY A 67 1.93 14.79 -6.69
CA GLY A 67 1.08 14.06 -5.74
C GLY A 67 1.61 14.15 -4.32
N ILE A 68 2.89 13.79 -4.11
CA ILE A 68 3.55 13.90 -2.81
C ILE A 68 3.48 15.34 -2.27
N SER A 69 3.78 16.34 -3.12
CA SER A 69 3.74 17.76 -2.72
C SER A 69 2.35 18.21 -2.31
N ARG A 70 1.30 17.75 -3.01
CA ARG A 70 -0.11 18.03 -2.68
C ARG A 70 -0.50 17.44 -1.32
N ASP A 71 -0.13 16.19 -1.08
CA ASP A 71 -0.42 15.51 0.19
C ASP A 71 0.27 16.21 1.36
N LEU A 72 1.55 16.58 1.20
CA LEU A 72 2.29 17.33 2.22
C LEU A 72 1.65 18.71 2.49
N LYS A 73 1.16 19.41 1.46
CA LYS A 73 0.40 20.65 1.64
C LYS A 73 -0.89 20.44 2.44
N SER A 74 -1.59 19.33 2.21
CA SER A 74 -2.78 18.98 3.00
C SER A 74 -2.45 18.74 4.47
N MET A 75 -1.30 18.08 4.76
CA MET A 75 -0.83 17.89 6.14
C MET A 75 -0.49 19.21 6.83
N ILE A 76 0.11 20.18 6.12
CA ILE A 76 0.37 21.53 6.65
C ILE A 76 -0.93 22.23 7.03
N LYS A 77 -1.95 22.18 6.16
CA LYS A 77 -3.27 22.77 6.45
C LYS A 77 -3.93 22.19 7.71
N ARG A 78 -3.62 20.94 8.06
CA ARG A 78 -4.10 20.27 9.27
C ARG A 78 -3.17 20.43 10.48
N TRP A 79 -2.21 21.36 10.43
CA TRP A 79 -1.23 21.65 11.48
C TRP A 79 -0.33 20.45 11.84
N GLY A 80 -0.21 19.46 10.94
CA GLY A 80 0.60 18.25 11.15
C GLY A 80 2.08 18.42 10.80
N MET A 81 2.47 19.49 10.08
CA MET A 81 3.86 19.78 9.69
C MET A 81 4.05 21.23 9.24
N THR A 82 5.33 21.65 9.11
CA THR A 82 5.72 22.97 8.64
C THR A 82 6.11 22.99 7.15
N GLU A 83 6.19 24.17 6.52
CA GLU A 83 6.75 24.31 5.17
C GLU A 83 8.24 23.92 5.11
N SER A 84 8.98 24.07 6.22
CA SER A 84 10.37 23.60 6.32
C SER A 84 10.46 22.08 6.26
N ASP A 85 9.60 21.37 6.99
CA ASP A 85 9.52 19.90 6.97
C ASP A 85 9.19 19.39 5.57
N LYS A 86 8.22 20.02 4.91
CA LYS A 86 7.86 19.68 3.53
C LYS A 86 9.04 19.82 2.58
N ARG A 87 9.80 20.95 2.65
CA ARG A 87 11.01 21.14 1.83
C ARG A 87 12.05 20.07 2.13
N ALA A 88 12.27 19.74 3.40
CA ALA A 88 13.22 18.73 3.82
C ALA A 88 12.83 17.32 3.33
N ILE A 89 11.53 16.98 3.33
CA ILE A 89 11.02 15.71 2.81
C ILE A 89 11.20 15.65 1.28
N LEU A 90 10.80 16.70 0.56
CA LEU A 90 10.88 16.72 -0.90
C LEU A 90 12.33 16.71 -1.40
N SER A 91 13.28 17.33 -0.68
CA SER A 91 14.69 17.35 -1.08
C SER A 91 15.37 15.99 -1.05
N ARG A 92 14.83 15.02 -0.28
CA ARG A 92 15.34 13.64 -0.20
C ARG A 92 14.67 12.69 -1.19
N ILE A 93 13.67 13.15 -1.96
CA ILE A 93 12.93 12.29 -2.89
C ILE A 93 13.34 12.62 -4.31
N ARG A 94 13.89 11.65 -5.04
CA ARG A 94 14.31 11.79 -6.42
C ARG A 94 13.68 10.72 -7.31
N GLY A 95 13.10 11.13 -8.45
CA GLY A 95 12.59 10.22 -9.48
C GLY A 95 13.65 9.90 -10.54
N THR A 96 13.63 8.69 -11.07
CA THR A 96 14.52 8.24 -12.12
C THR A 96 13.81 7.34 -13.16
N LEU A 97 14.42 7.20 -14.33
CA LEU A 97 14.04 6.22 -15.37
C LEU A 97 15.09 5.08 -15.46
N ASP A 98 16.18 5.16 -14.72
CA ASP A 98 17.32 4.26 -14.81
C ASP A 98 17.43 3.41 -13.53
N TYR A 99 17.44 2.07 -13.72
CA TYR A 99 17.67 1.13 -12.61
C TYR A 99 19.03 1.33 -11.91
N HIS A 100 20.07 1.80 -12.63
CA HIS A 100 21.38 2.06 -12.03
C HIS A 100 21.35 3.09 -10.88
N ASP A 101 20.38 3.97 -10.87
CA ASP A 101 20.19 4.92 -9.76
C ASP A 101 19.78 4.24 -8.43
N LEU A 102 19.35 2.96 -8.48
CA LEU A 102 19.06 2.15 -7.29
C LEU A 102 20.31 1.58 -6.63
N THR A 103 21.50 1.73 -7.25
CA THR A 103 22.78 1.32 -6.65
C THR A 103 22.98 2.02 -5.31
N GLY A 104 23.43 1.26 -4.31
CA GLY A 104 23.62 1.72 -2.93
C GLY A 104 22.32 1.83 -2.11
N CYS A 105 21.16 1.42 -2.64
CA CYS A 105 19.96 1.26 -1.84
C CYS A 105 20.08 0.04 -0.91
N GLU A 106 19.70 0.19 0.36
CA GLU A 106 19.69 -0.90 1.33
C GLU A 106 18.42 -1.75 1.28
N VAL A 107 17.32 -1.14 0.83
CA VAL A 107 16.04 -1.80 0.56
C VAL A 107 15.48 -1.24 -0.75
N VAL A 108 14.96 -2.12 -1.61
CA VAL A 108 14.20 -1.71 -2.80
C VAL A 108 12.81 -2.34 -2.72
N ILE A 109 11.78 -1.50 -2.78
CA ILE A 109 10.39 -1.91 -2.65
C ILE A 109 9.69 -1.83 -4.00
N GLU A 110 9.22 -2.96 -4.52
CA GLU A 110 8.36 -3.00 -5.69
C GLU A 110 6.91 -2.67 -5.29
N SER A 111 6.32 -1.68 -5.93
CA SER A 111 4.96 -1.18 -5.69
C SER A 111 4.23 -0.86 -7.01
N VAL A 112 4.39 -1.73 -8.01
CA VAL A 112 3.83 -1.51 -9.35
C VAL A 112 2.38 -1.99 -9.42
N LYS A 113 1.51 -1.19 -10.07
CA LYS A 113 0.13 -1.60 -10.40
C LYS A 113 0.12 -2.29 -11.77
N SER A 114 -0.47 -3.48 -11.86
CA SER A 114 -0.65 -4.23 -13.11
C SER A 114 -2.13 -4.45 -13.42
N ARG A 115 -2.45 -4.81 -14.66
CA ARG A 115 -3.84 -5.02 -15.09
C ARG A 115 -4.32 -6.45 -14.89
N THR A 116 -3.53 -7.45 -15.27
CA THR A 116 -3.86 -8.89 -15.14
C THR A 116 -2.87 -9.59 -14.20
N ARG A 117 -3.17 -10.86 -13.79
CA ARG A 117 -2.25 -11.62 -12.94
C ARG A 117 -1.04 -12.09 -13.73
N GLU A 118 -1.23 -12.64 -14.90
CA GLU A 118 -0.17 -13.18 -15.75
C GLU A 118 0.85 -12.07 -16.08
N ASP A 119 0.37 -10.96 -16.62
CA ASP A 119 1.21 -9.77 -16.85
C ASP A 119 1.88 -9.29 -15.55
N SER A 120 1.20 -9.46 -14.43
CA SER A 120 1.67 -9.02 -13.11
C SER A 120 2.86 -9.85 -12.61
N VAL A 121 2.80 -11.18 -12.74
CA VAL A 121 3.87 -12.09 -12.30
C VAL A 121 5.11 -11.87 -13.17
N ASP A 122 4.98 -11.97 -14.48
CA ASP A 122 6.10 -11.85 -15.41
C ASP A 122 6.76 -10.46 -15.35
N MET A 123 5.94 -9.41 -15.24
CA MET A 123 6.44 -8.04 -15.06
C MET A 123 7.26 -7.91 -13.77
N ARG A 124 6.75 -8.42 -12.63
CA ARG A 124 7.46 -8.34 -11.36
C ARG A 124 8.71 -9.18 -11.31
N LYS A 125 8.69 -10.40 -11.86
CA LYS A 125 9.90 -11.22 -12.04
C LYS A 125 10.96 -10.47 -12.84
N ARG A 126 10.57 -9.79 -13.93
CA ARG A 126 11.47 -8.93 -14.70
C ARG A 126 12.02 -7.78 -13.87
N ILE A 127 11.15 -7.07 -13.14
CA ILE A 127 11.56 -5.98 -12.24
C ILE A 127 12.56 -6.49 -11.20
N PHE A 128 12.31 -7.62 -10.57
CA PHE A 128 13.20 -8.21 -9.57
C PHE A 128 14.56 -8.53 -10.15
N ARG A 129 14.60 -9.10 -11.37
CA ARG A 129 15.86 -9.36 -12.09
C ARG A 129 16.62 -8.06 -12.43
N GLU A 130 15.92 -7.00 -12.88
CA GLU A 130 16.56 -5.72 -13.17
C GLU A 130 17.09 -5.05 -11.89
N ILE A 131 16.37 -5.12 -10.78
CA ILE A 131 16.85 -4.65 -9.48
C ILE A 131 18.12 -5.42 -9.09
N GLU A 132 18.08 -6.77 -9.16
CA GLU A 132 19.19 -7.63 -8.75
C GLU A 132 20.50 -7.31 -9.48
N LYS A 133 20.43 -6.93 -10.76
CA LYS A 133 21.62 -6.61 -11.58
C LYS A 133 22.38 -5.39 -11.08
N VAL A 134 21.73 -4.46 -10.40
CA VAL A 134 22.28 -3.13 -10.09
C VAL A 134 22.49 -2.88 -8.61
N VAL A 135 21.89 -3.69 -7.73
CA VAL A 135 22.00 -3.50 -6.28
C VAL A 135 23.00 -4.48 -5.66
N GLU A 136 23.51 -4.12 -4.49
CA GLU A 136 24.45 -4.95 -3.74
C GLU A 136 23.82 -6.29 -3.31
N PRO A 137 24.60 -7.38 -3.16
CA PRO A 137 24.09 -8.71 -2.79
C PRO A 137 23.29 -8.73 -1.48
N ASN A 138 23.58 -7.82 -0.57
CA ASN A 138 22.92 -7.70 0.74
C ASN A 138 21.71 -6.74 0.74
N THR A 139 21.41 -6.07 -0.38
CA THR A 139 20.21 -5.22 -0.50
C THR A 139 18.95 -6.07 -0.40
N ILE A 140 18.02 -5.66 0.46
CA ILE A 140 16.69 -6.30 0.55
C ILE A 140 15.87 -5.94 -0.68
N ILE A 141 15.28 -6.93 -1.35
CA ILE A 141 14.32 -6.74 -2.42
C ILE A 141 12.94 -7.14 -1.89
N ALA A 142 12.02 -6.19 -1.84
CA ALA A 142 10.69 -6.37 -1.27
C ALA A 142 9.60 -6.15 -2.32
N THR A 143 8.49 -6.91 -2.21
CA THR A 143 7.25 -6.59 -2.93
C THR A 143 6.19 -6.10 -1.95
N ASN A 144 5.40 -5.11 -2.38
CA ASN A 144 4.17 -4.74 -1.65
C ASN A 144 2.94 -5.53 -2.12
N SER A 145 3.09 -6.43 -3.08
CA SER A 145 1.98 -7.29 -3.54
C SER A 145 1.51 -8.22 -2.42
N THR A 146 0.19 -8.37 -2.27
CA THR A 146 -0.41 -9.27 -1.27
C THR A 146 -0.84 -10.60 -1.84
N THR A 147 -1.26 -10.62 -3.10
CA THR A 147 -1.85 -11.82 -3.73
C THR A 147 -0.86 -12.60 -4.61
N LEU A 148 0.35 -12.07 -4.81
CA LEU A 148 1.45 -12.77 -5.45
C LEU A 148 2.51 -13.08 -4.39
N VAL A 149 2.89 -14.35 -4.31
CA VAL A 149 3.81 -14.82 -3.28
C VAL A 149 5.27 -14.51 -3.64
N ILE A 150 6.04 -14.09 -2.64
CA ILE A 150 7.42 -13.66 -2.85
C ILE A 150 8.32 -14.81 -3.31
N THR A 151 8.02 -16.05 -2.92
CA THR A 151 8.74 -17.25 -3.43
C THR A 151 8.65 -17.32 -4.95
N GLU A 152 7.44 -17.14 -5.53
CA GLU A 152 7.25 -17.15 -7.00
C GLU A 152 8.01 -16.00 -7.68
N LEU A 153 8.00 -14.81 -7.09
CA LEU A 153 8.63 -13.62 -7.67
C LEU A 153 10.17 -13.68 -7.63
N SER A 154 10.72 -14.32 -6.60
CA SER A 154 12.18 -14.39 -6.39
C SER A 154 12.83 -15.68 -6.89
N ALA A 155 12.05 -16.64 -7.39
CA ALA A 155 12.53 -17.99 -7.75
C ALA A 155 13.66 -18.00 -8.79
N GLU A 156 13.75 -16.97 -9.65
CA GLU A 156 14.73 -16.89 -10.74
C GLU A 156 15.94 -16.01 -10.38
N LEU A 157 16.00 -15.47 -9.16
CA LEU A 157 17.11 -14.63 -8.72
C LEU A 157 18.32 -15.47 -8.29
N LYS A 158 19.48 -14.87 -8.40
CA LYS A 158 20.72 -15.44 -7.90
C LYS A 158 20.79 -15.46 -6.37
N TYR A 159 20.16 -14.47 -5.73
CA TYR A 159 20.16 -14.28 -4.27
C TYR A 159 18.72 -14.15 -3.74
N PRO A 160 17.88 -15.20 -3.85
CA PRO A 160 16.47 -15.14 -3.42
C PRO A 160 16.32 -15.00 -1.89
N GLU A 161 17.36 -15.34 -1.11
CA GLU A 161 17.37 -15.31 0.36
C GLU A 161 17.24 -13.89 0.95
N ARG A 162 17.42 -12.85 0.13
CA ARG A 162 17.25 -11.44 0.51
C ARG A 162 15.86 -10.87 0.20
N CYS A 163 14.98 -11.70 -0.36
CA CYS A 163 13.66 -11.26 -0.80
C CYS A 163 12.60 -11.46 0.28
N VAL A 164 11.69 -10.47 0.41
CA VAL A 164 10.61 -10.47 1.40
C VAL A 164 9.34 -9.87 0.82
N SER A 165 8.17 -10.21 1.37
CA SER A 165 6.96 -9.42 1.18
C SER A 165 6.87 -8.39 2.31
N LEU A 166 6.66 -7.13 1.94
CA LEU A 166 6.57 -5.99 2.86
C LEU A 166 5.32 -5.19 2.52
N HIS A 167 4.20 -5.63 3.08
CA HIS A 167 2.89 -5.07 2.76
C HIS A 167 2.56 -3.89 3.66
N PHE A 168 2.65 -2.70 3.11
CA PHE A 168 2.11 -1.47 3.70
C PHE A 168 0.63 -1.33 3.34
N ILE A 169 -0.19 -1.10 4.35
CA ILE A 169 -1.62 -0.84 4.18
C ILE A 169 -1.82 0.66 3.97
N SER A 170 -2.54 1.05 2.91
CA SER A 170 -2.83 2.47 2.63
C SER A 170 -3.86 3.06 3.61
N PRO A 171 -3.64 4.28 4.13
CA PRO A 171 -2.49 5.18 3.91
C PRO A 171 -1.23 4.75 4.67
N ALA A 172 -0.15 4.45 3.94
CA ALA A 172 1.06 3.86 4.53
C ALA A 172 1.69 4.70 5.67
N GLY A 173 1.55 6.02 5.60
CA GLY A 173 2.02 6.93 6.66
C GLY A 173 1.19 6.84 7.95
N GLU A 174 -0.11 6.63 7.84
CA GLU A 174 -1.07 6.70 8.96
C GLU A 174 -1.27 5.34 9.64
N VAL A 175 -1.30 4.24 8.86
CA VAL A 175 -1.47 2.89 9.41
C VAL A 175 -0.20 2.46 10.15
N PRO A 176 -0.27 2.24 11.49
CA PRO A 176 0.92 1.96 12.30
C PRO A 176 1.39 0.50 12.21
N LEU A 177 1.06 -0.20 11.14
CA LEU A 177 1.27 -1.64 10.99
C LEU A 177 1.78 -1.98 9.59
N VAL A 178 2.63 -3.00 9.51
CA VAL A 178 3.10 -3.62 8.25
C VAL A 178 3.07 -5.14 8.42
N GLU A 179 2.51 -5.83 7.44
CA GLU A 179 2.59 -7.29 7.35
C GLU A 179 3.89 -7.65 6.62
N VAL A 180 4.69 -8.52 7.24
CA VAL A 180 5.99 -8.95 6.71
C VAL A 180 5.99 -10.45 6.54
N ALA A 181 6.03 -10.91 5.28
CA ALA A 181 6.09 -12.34 4.97
C ALA A 181 7.46 -12.74 4.43
N ARG A 182 7.91 -13.92 4.85
CA ARG A 182 9.13 -14.57 4.36
C ARG A 182 8.78 -15.49 3.19
N SER A 183 9.66 -15.54 2.18
CA SER A 183 9.64 -16.61 1.17
C SER A 183 10.20 -17.90 1.75
N LEU A 184 10.12 -19.00 0.99
CA LEU A 184 10.80 -20.25 1.34
C LEU A 184 12.34 -20.10 1.47
N HIS A 185 12.90 -19.08 0.81
CA HIS A 185 14.33 -18.84 0.75
C HIS A 185 14.81 -17.72 1.68
N THR A 186 13.92 -16.88 2.20
CA THR A 186 14.31 -15.70 2.99
C THR A 186 15.17 -16.07 4.19
N SER A 187 16.40 -15.56 4.24
CA SER A 187 17.31 -15.79 5.38
C SER A 187 16.86 -15.06 6.64
N ASP A 188 17.29 -15.56 7.80
CA ASP A 188 17.03 -14.89 9.07
C ASP A 188 17.66 -13.51 9.15
N GLU A 189 18.81 -13.32 8.50
CA GLU A 189 19.51 -12.04 8.46
C GLU A 189 18.68 -11.02 7.65
N ALA A 190 18.23 -11.38 6.44
CA ALA A 190 17.38 -10.53 5.61
C ALA A 190 16.09 -10.16 6.35
N TYR A 191 15.44 -11.14 6.98
CA TYR A 191 14.24 -10.90 7.78
C TYR A 191 14.49 -9.95 8.96
N LYS A 192 15.55 -10.18 9.75
CA LYS A 192 15.93 -9.28 10.83
C LYS A 192 16.20 -7.86 10.33
N ARG A 193 16.87 -7.74 9.17
CA ARG A 193 17.18 -6.44 8.57
C ARG A 193 15.93 -5.70 8.13
N VAL A 194 14.99 -6.34 7.45
CA VAL A 194 13.71 -5.70 7.08
C VAL A 194 12.89 -5.33 8.31
N CYS A 195 12.93 -6.15 9.37
CA CYS A 195 12.28 -5.81 10.63
C CYS A 195 12.88 -4.54 11.28
N ARG A 196 14.22 -4.35 11.21
CA ARG A 196 14.85 -3.11 11.68
C ARG A 196 14.41 -1.90 10.84
N PHE A 197 14.40 -2.05 9.51
CA PHE A 197 13.87 -1.02 8.61
C PHE A 197 12.44 -0.63 8.97
N THR A 198 11.55 -1.59 9.14
CA THR A 198 10.14 -1.37 9.47
C THR A 198 9.98 -0.65 10.81
N ARG A 199 10.78 -1.01 11.83
CA ARG A 199 10.78 -0.32 13.13
C ARG A 199 11.31 1.11 13.04
N LEU A 200 12.32 1.37 12.20
CA LEU A 200 12.79 2.74 11.92
C LEU A 200 11.64 3.64 11.46
N LEU A 201 10.71 3.09 10.67
CA LEU A 201 9.51 3.80 10.19
C LEU A 201 8.39 3.87 11.24
N GLY A 202 8.66 3.51 12.51
CA GLY A 202 7.67 3.55 13.59
C GLY A 202 6.52 2.55 13.43
N LYS A 203 6.69 1.49 12.60
CA LYS A 203 5.63 0.53 12.31
C LYS A 203 5.71 -0.70 13.19
N ARG A 204 4.55 -1.17 13.65
CA ARG A 204 4.40 -2.50 14.24
C ARG A 204 4.50 -3.55 13.13
N ILE A 205 5.32 -4.56 13.36
CA ILE A 205 5.47 -5.69 12.44
C ILE A 205 4.45 -6.76 12.80
N VAL A 206 3.72 -7.22 11.80
CA VAL A 206 2.94 -8.45 11.87
C VAL A 206 3.66 -9.50 11.05
N PRO A 207 4.31 -10.49 11.70
CA PRO A 207 4.95 -11.58 11.00
C PRO A 207 3.90 -12.49 10.38
N VAL A 208 4.08 -12.82 9.10
CA VAL A 208 3.16 -13.66 8.34
C VAL A 208 3.96 -14.78 7.68
N VAL A 209 3.43 -15.99 7.69
CA VAL A 209 3.88 -17.05 6.80
C VAL A 209 3.32 -16.75 5.41
N GLU A 210 4.16 -16.89 4.38
CA GLU A 210 3.77 -16.64 3.01
C GLU A 210 2.50 -17.40 2.61
N SER A 211 1.51 -16.65 2.16
CA SER A 211 0.26 -17.18 1.62
C SER A 211 -0.39 -16.09 0.76
N PRO A 212 -1.01 -16.43 -0.38
CA PRO A 212 -1.72 -15.45 -1.19
C PRO A 212 -2.77 -14.69 -0.39
N GLY A 213 -2.71 -13.36 -0.47
CA GLY A 213 -3.61 -12.46 0.26
C GLY A 213 -3.23 -12.18 1.71
N ILE A 214 -2.21 -12.86 2.25
CA ILE A 214 -1.76 -12.71 3.64
C ILE A 214 -2.94 -12.62 4.63
N ILE A 215 -2.95 -11.70 5.61
CA ILE A 215 -4.07 -11.56 6.56
C ILE A 215 -5.11 -10.58 6.03
N SER A 216 -4.68 -9.34 5.76
CA SER A 216 -5.58 -8.23 5.47
C SER A 216 -6.43 -8.46 4.23
N THR A 217 -5.82 -8.83 3.11
CA THR A 217 -6.55 -9.05 1.85
C THR A 217 -7.49 -10.26 1.93
N ARG A 218 -7.08 -11.34 2.65
CA ARG A 218 -7.92 -12.53 2.83
C ARG A 218 -9.16 -12.30 3.68
N LEU A 219 -9.15 -11.29 4.55
CA LEU A 219 -10.33 -10.91 5.34
C LEU A 219 -11.18 -9.87 4.62
N ILE A 220 -10.57 -8.84 4.05
CA ILE A 220 -11.28 -7.70 3.47
C ILE A 220 -11.96 -8.07 2.13
N ALA A 221 -11.29 -8.81 1.25
CA ALA A 221 -11.85 -9.10 -0.06
C ALA A 221 -13.14 -9.96 0.01
N PRO A 222 -13.22 -11.05 0.78
CA PRO A 222 -14.47 -11.80 0.98
C PRO A 222 -15.56 -10.99 1.69
N MET A 223 -15.21 -10.13 2.66
CA MET A 223 -16.17 -9.28 3.34
C MET A 223 -16.86 -8.32 2.36
N ILE A 224 -16.11 -7.69 1.47
CA ILE A 224 -16.68 -6.84 0.41
C ILE A 224 -17.53 -7.68 -0.55
N ASN A 225 -17.07 -8.88 -0.89
CA ASN A 225 -17.78 -9.79 -1.79
C ASN A 225 -19.12 -10.23 -1.21
N GLU A 226 -19.16 -10.56 0.08
CA GLU A 226 -20.37 -10.92 0.84
C GLU A 226 -21.33 -9.73 0.93
N ALA A 227 -20.86 -8.52 1.20
CA ALA A 227 -21.69 -7.32 1.19
C ALA A 227 -22.38 -7.11 -0.18
N CYS A 228 -21.68 -7.43 -1.28
CA CYS A 228 -22.30 -7.42 -2.61
C CYS A 228 -23.37 -8.50 -2.77
N ALA A 229 -23.22 -9.69 -2.17
CA ALA A 229 -24.25 -10.74 -2.20
C ALA A 229 -25.49 -10.31 -1.42
N ILE A 230 -25.33 -9.81 -0.20
CA ILE A 230 -26.41 -9.25 0.65
C ILE A 230 -27.23 -8.19 -0.11
N LEU A 231 -26.53 -7.25 -0.79
CA LEU A 231 -27.19 -6.22 -1.59
C LEU A 231 -27.92 -6.79 -2.80
N MET A 232 -27.32 -7.78 -3.49
CA MET A 232 -27.95 -8.43 -4.67
C MET A 232 -29.16 -9.27 -4.31
N GLU A 233 -29.18 -9.86 -3.12
CA GLU A 233 -30.30 -10.64 -2.58
C GLU A 233 -31.42 -9.74 -2.05
N GLY A 234 -31.22 -8.43 -1.98
CA GLY A 234 -32.22 -7.48 -1.49
C GLY A 234 -32.45 -7.58 0.02
N VAL A 235 -31.48 -8.09 0.78
CA VAL A 235 -31.58 -8.21 2.26
C VAL A 235 -31.59 -6.83 2.90
N ALA A 236 -30.77 -5.90 2.39
CA ALA A 236 -30.72 -4.51 2.87
C ALA A 236 -30.20 -3.58 1.76
N GLU A 237 -30.43 -2.28 1.94
CA GLU A 237 -29.88 -1.25 1.09
C GLU A 237 -28.37 -1.03 1.35
N MET A 238 -27.66 -0.52 0.35
CA MET A 238 -26.20 -0.31 0.39
C MET A 238 -25.75 0.49 1.62
N TYR A 239 -26.50 1.52 1.97
CA TYR A 239 -26.16 2.40 3.13
C TYR A 239 -26.34 1.67 4.46
N ASP A 240 -27.38 0.84 4.57
CA ASP A 240 -27.69 0.12 5.80
C ASP A 240 -26.66 -0.97 6.08
N ILE A 241 -26.17 -1.62 5.02
CA ILE A 241 -25.06 -2.59 5.11
C ILE A 241 -23.79 -1.89 5.64
N ASP A 242 -23.43 -0.74 5.09
CA ASP A 242 -22.26 0.01 5.53
C ASP A 242 -22.46 0.55 6.96
N ASP A 243 -23.63 1.11 7.29
CA ASP A 243 -23.92 1.67 8.60
C ASP A 243 -23.99 0.57 9.67
N THR A 244 -24.49 -0.63 9.34
CA THR A 244 -24.46 -1.79 10.25
C THR A 244 -23.03 -2.10 10.69
N MET A 245 -22.08 -2.11 9.76
CA MET A 245 -20.68 -2.39 10.09
C MET A 245 -20.01 -1.24 10.83
N LYS A 246 -20.32 0.01 10.48
CA LYS A 246 -19.76 1.18 11.14
C LYS A 246 -20.31 1.40 12.54
N ILE A 247 -21.63 1.43 12.66
CA ILE A 247 -22.31 1.77 13.91
C ILE A 247 -22.41 0.56 14.82
N GLY A 248 -22.78 -0.60 14.25
CA GLY A 248 -22.97 -1.83 15.02
C GLY A 248 -21.66 -2.46 15.49
N TYR A 249 -20.61 -2.42 14.67
CA TYR A 249 -19.33 -3.10 14.95
C TYR A 249 -18.13 -2.16 15.06
N GLY A 250 -18.32 -0.84 14.95
CA GLY A 250 -17.25 0.14 15.13
C GLY A 250 -16.19 0.18 14.01
N PHE A 251 -16.51 -0.29 12.82
CA PHE A 251 -15.61 -0.19 11.69
C PHE A 251 -15.48 1.27 11.24
N PRO A 252 -14.27 1.73 10.88
CA PRO A 252 -14.09 3.11 10.42
C PRO A 252 -14.75 3.39 9.07
N LEU A 253 -14.96 2.35 8.27
CA LEU A 253 -15.60 2.36 6.96
C LEU A 253 -16.48 1.11 6.83
N GLY A 254 -17.63 1.25 6.18
CA GLY A 254 -18.42 0.10 5.78
C GLY A 254 -17.78 -0.63 4.58
N PRO A 255 -18.27 -1.84 4.22
CA PRO A 255 -17.71 -2.65 3.15
C PRO A 255 -17.64 -1.94 1.80
N PHE A 256 -18.68 -1.18 1.43
CA PHE A 256 -18.73 -0.47 0.14
C PHE A 256 -17.87 0.79 0.15
N GLU A 257 -17.81 1.53 1.26
CA GLU A 257 -16.89 2.66 1.44
C GLU A 257 -15.43 2.17 1.38
N MET A 258 -15.15 1.01 1.96
CA MET A 258 -13.82 0.38 1.93
C MET A 258 -13.46 -0.09 0.52
N ALA A 259 -14.41 -0.70 -0.23
CA ALA A 259 -14.22 -1.09 -1.61
C ALA A 259 -13.88 0.12 -2.49
N ASP A 260 -14.61 1.22 -2.35
CA ASP A 260 -14.35 2.45 -3.10
C ASP A 260 -13.00 3.09 -2.74
N LYS A 261 -12.59 3.02 -1.47
CA LYS A 261 -11.27 3.49 -1.01
C LYS A 261 -10.11 2.67 -1.60
N ILE A 262 -10.27 1.35 -1.67
CA ILE A 262 -9.27 0.44 -2.23
C ILE A 262 -9.20 0.56 -3.76
N GLY A 263 -10.33 0.76 -4.39
CA GLY A 263 -10.54 0.69 -5.84
C GLY A 263 -11.14 -0.65 -6.25
N LEU A 264 -12.30 -0.60 -6.93
CA LEU A 264 -13.07 -1.81 -7.28
C LEU A 264 -12.29 -2.73 -8.24
N ASP A 265 -11.45 -2.18 -9.11
CA ASP A 265 -10.55 -2.94 -9.98
C ASP A 265 -9.51 -3.73 -9.17
N MET A 266 -9.04 -3.16 -8.06
CA MET A 266 -8.12 -3.84 -7.15
C MET A 266 -8.82 -4.96 -6.38
N VAL A 267 -10.01 -4.70 -5.85
CA VAL A 267 -10.82 -5.71 -5.13
C VAL A 267 -11.13 -6.90 -6.04
N VAL A 268 -11.57 -6.66 -7.28
CA VAL A 268 -11.82 -7.74 -8.26
C VAL A 268 -10.55 -8.54 -8.53
N ARG A 269 -9.41 -7.88 -8.71
CA ARG A 269 -8.12 -8.55 -8.93
C ARG A 269 -7.69 -9.40 -7.73
N TRP A 270 -7.86 -8.89 -6.51
CA TRP A 270 -7.59 -9.68 -5.30
C TRP A 270 -8.45 -10.94 -5.27
N LEU A 271 -9.76 -10.80 -5.48
CA LEU A 271 -10.69 -11.93 -5.50
C LEU A 271 -10.34 -12.93 -6.61
N ASP A 272 -10.09 -12.47 -7.82
CA ASP A 272 -9.76 -13.36 -8.95
C ASP A 272 -8.41 -14.09 -8.71
N ASN A 273 -7.39 -13.43 -8.12
CA ASN A 273 -6.12 -14.06 -7.75
C ASN A 273 -6.32 -15.11 -6.64
N LEU A 274 -7.08 -14.78 -5.59
CA LEU A 274 -7.35 -15.70 -4.48
C LEU A 274 -8.21 -16.88 -4.94
N TYR A 275 -9.20 -16.65 -5.81
CA TYR A 275 -10.02 -17.73 -6.38
C TYR A 275 -9.19 -18.69 -7.22
N ARG A 276 -8.27 -18.17 -8.04
CA ARG A 276 -7.36 -18.98 -8.85
C ARG A 276 -6.43 -19.84 -8.00
N GLU A 277 -5.95 -19.29 -6.90
CA GLU A 277 -5.00 -19.95 -6.00
C GLU A 277 -5.67 -21.03 -5.13
N PHE A 278 -6.82 -20.70 -4.54
CA PHE A 278 -7.47 -21.57 -3.56
C PHE A 278 -8.63 -22.41 -4.13
N GLY A 279 -9.19 -22.02 -5.28
CA GLY A 279 -10.40 -22.67 -5.85
C GLY A 279 -11.68 -22.49 -5.03
N ASP A 280 -11.63 -21.74 -3.92
CA ASP A 280 -12.75 -21.58 -2.99
C ASP A 280 -13.72 -20.51 -3.50
N ILE A 281 -15.00 -20.87 -3.56
CA ILE A 281 -16.08 -20.06 -4.11
C ILE A 281 -16.24 -18.71 -3.42
N LYS A 282 -15.87 -18.58 -2.15
CA LYS A 282 -15.92 -17.32 -1.41
C LYS A 282 -15.06 -16.20 -2.03
N TYR A 283 -14.07 -16.59 -2.85
CA TYR A 283 -13.23 -15.65 -3.58
C TYR A 283 -13.70 -15.39 -5.01
N LYS A 284 -14.76 -16.04 -5.48
CA LYS A 284 -15.31 -15.76 -6.80
C LYS A 284 -15.91 -14.37 -6.82
N ALA A 285 -15.26 -13.44 -7.53
CA ALA A 285 -15.67 -12.04 -7.55
C ALA A 285 -17.13 -11.85 -8.00
N SER A 286 -17.90 -11.11 -7.19
CA SER A 286 -19.30 -10.79 -7.43
C SER A 286 -19.53 -10.20 -8.82
N PRO A 287 -20.59 -10.63 -9.55
CA PRO A 287 -20.99 -10.01 -10.81
C PRO A 287 -21.21 -8.49 -10.69
N MET A 288 -21.70 -8.04 -9.54
CA MET A 288 -21.90 -6.61 -9.24
C MET A 288 -20.58 -5.82 -9.30
N LEU A 289 -19.51 -6.32 -8.65
CA LEU A 289 -18.18 -5.71 -8.70
C LEU A 289 -17.65 -5.68 -10.14
N LYS A 290 -17.70 -6.82 -10.83
CA LYS A 290 -17.25 -6.93 -12.23
C LYS A 290 -18.00 -5.99 -13.17
N LYS A 291 -19.33 -5.83 -12.99
CA LYS A 291 -20.15 -4.90 -13.75
C LYS A 291 -19.71 -3.44 -13.54
N ARG A 292 -19.46 -3.04 -12.28
CA ARG A 292 -19.00 -1.68 -11.97
C ARG A 292 -17.62 -1.39 -12.57
N VAL A 293 -16.69 -2.33 -12.45
CA VAL A 293 -15.34 -2.18 -13.05
C VAL A 293 -15.42 -2.04 -14.57
N ARG A 294 -16.27 -2.85 -15.26
CA ARG A 294 -16.49 -2.72 -16.71
C ARG A 294 -17.09 -1.38 -17.10
N ALA A 295 -17.89 -0.78 -16.23
CA ALA A 295 -18.49 0.54 -16.42
C ALA A 295 -17.54 1.68 -16.03
N ASN A 296 -16.27 1.39 -15.70
CA ASN A 296 -15.28 2.34 -15.21
C ASN A 296 -15.67 3.08 -13.92
N LEU A 297 -16.55 2.46 -13.10
CA LEU A 297 -16.92 2.93 -11.78
C LEU A 297 -15.92 2.33 -10.79
N LEU A 298 -14.77 2.99 -10.62
CA LEU A 298 -13.61 2.38 -9.96
C LEU A 298 -13.48 2.77 -8.48
N GLY A 299 -14.32 3.65 -7.97
CA GLY A 299 -14.31 4.07 -6.57
C GLY A 299 -13.86 5.52 -6.37
N ARG A 300 -13.35 5.79 -5.18
CA ARG A 300 -13.06 7.14 -4.69
C ARG A 300 -12.08 7.93 -5.57
N GLU A 301 -11.01 7.29 -6.03
CA GLU A 301 -10.00 7.94 -6.88
C GLU A 301 -10.57 8.38 -8.24
N ALA A 302 -11.53 7.61 -8.76
CA ALA A 302 -12.23 7.92 -10.01
C ALA A 302 -13.44 8.85 -9.81
N GLY A 303 -13.70 9.31 -8.58
CA GLY A 303 -14.86 10.14 -8.22
C GLY A 303 -16.19 9.39 -8.13
N LEU A 304 -16.24 8.14 -8.59
CA LEU A 304 -17.46 7.33 -8.63
C LEU A 304 -17.14 5.83 -8.50
N GLY A 305 -17.84 5.17 -7.58
CA GLY A 305 -17.78 3.74 -7.34
C GLY A 305 -19.14 3.22 -6.90
N PHE A 306 -19.25 2.71 -5.70
CA PHE A 306 -20.53 2.51 -5.01
C PHE A 306 -21.14 3.85 -4.62
N TYR A 307 -20.30 4.78 -4.17
CA TYR A 307 -20.65 6.15 -3.82
C TYR A 307 -20.09 7.16 -4.81
N ARG A 308 -20.58 8.40 -4.72
CA ARG A 308 -20.02 9.57 -5.42
C ARG A 308 -19.08 10.31 -4.50
N TYR A 309 -18.02 10.89 -5.06
CA TYR A 309 -16.99 11.63 -4.33
C TYR A 309 -16.73 12.96 -5.04
N ASP A 310 -16.47 14.01 -4.27
CA ASP A 310 -16.01 15.30 -4.79
C ASP A 310 -14.51 15.27 -5.16
N GLU A 311 -14.02 16.40 -5.66
CA GLU A 311 -12.60 16.55 -6.06
C GLU A 311 -11.62 16.36 -4.89
N GLU A 312 -12.09 16.56 -3.65
CA GLU A 312 -11.31 16.32 -2.43
C GLU A 312 -11.40 14.86 -1.96
N GLY A 313 -12.17 14.03 -2.66
CA GLY A 313 -12.42 12.63 -2.33
C GLY A 313 -13.34 12.44 -1.12
N LYS A 314 -14.16 13.43 -0.78
CA LYS A 314 -15.19 13.34 0.25
C LYS A 314 -16.46 12.75 -0.35
N LYS A 315 -17.07 11.81 0.37
CA LYS A 315 -18.31 11.18 -0.06
C LYS A 315 -19.45 12.20 -0.14
N ILE A 316 -20.10 12.27 -1.30
CA ILE A 316 -21.32 13.07 -1.52
C ILE A 316 -22.49 12.21 -1.04
N MET A 317 -23.16 12.66 0.03
CA MET A 317 -24.37 11.98 0.53
C MET A 317 -25.53 12.33 -0.40
N PRO A 318 -26.29 11.34 -0.90
CA PRO A 318 -27.57 11.62 -1.53
C PRO A 318 -28.55 12.15 -0.46
N GLU A 319 -29.53 12.91 -0.89
CA GLU A 319 -30.67 13.23 -0.03
C GLU A 319 -31.34 11.91 0.37
N ARG A 320 -31.29 11.57 1.66
CA ARG A 320 -32.02 10.42 2.18
C ARG A 320 -33.51 10.82 2.19
N HIS A 321 -34.30 10.17 1.38
CA HIS A 321 -35.73 10.08 1.68
C HIS A 321 -35.84 9.19 2.92
N GLU A 322 -36.19 9.78 4.07
CA GLU A 322 -36.53 9.04 5.27
C GLU A 322 -37.72 8.15 4.95
N THR A 323 -37.48 6.89 4.64
CA THR A 323 -38.51 5.85 4.72
C THR A 323 -38.52 5.39 6.17
N CYS A 324 -39.61 5.71 6.87
CA CYS A 324 -39.91 5.20 8.21
C CYS A 324 -39.85 3.69 8.30
#